data_fe5675989618a53008bf5424a3c6ea19
#
_entry.id   fe5675989618a53008bf5424a3c6ea19
#
_cell.length_a   1.000
_cell.length_b   1.000
_cell.length_c   1.000
_cell.angle_alpha   90.00
_cell.angle_beta   90.00
_cell.angle_gamma   90.00
#
_symmetry.space_group_name_H-M   'P 1'
#
loop_
_entity.id
_entity.type
_entity.pdbx_description
1 polymer ?
#
loop_
_entity_poly.entity_id
_entity_poly.type
_entity_poly.pdbx_seq_one_letter_code
_entity_poly.pdbx_strand_id
1 'polypeptide(L)'
;MRGPVHLQIEHQPVLDAALRAELIGIWVDATNAGGALGLVAPTNRQAAEALAAPTWTRVEAGHDDLVLGRRDGRVVGWCVLESRGNPLSPHWRSLKRLQVHPDVQGQGLGRALLAGAEDVARRLGLTAVHLTVRGGTGTESFYTGLGYREVGRLPGALRLADGDDRDEIHMWRDLGAG
;
A
#
# COMPACT_ATOMS: atom_id res chain seq x y z
N MET A 1 19.98 12.47 -16.51
CA MET A 1 19.27 11.18 -16.52
C MET A 1 19.50 10.51 -15.17
N ARG A 2 18.44 10.30 -14.38
CA ARG A 2 18.55 9.47 -13.16
C ARG A 2 18.59 8.02 -13.60
N GLY A 3 19.63 7.28 -13.21
CA GLY A 3 19.74 5.84 -13.49
C GLY A 3 18.56 5.04 -12.95
N PRO A 4 18.39 3.77 -13.38
CA PRO A 4 17.31 2.93 -12.92
C PRO A 4 17.35 2.83 -11.39
N VAL A 5 16.19 3.09 -10.75
CA VAL A 5 16.04 2.95 -9.30
C VAL A 5 16.11 1.48 -8.97
N HIS A 6 17.21 1.03 -8.36
CA HIS A 6 17.34 -0.35 -7.91
C HIS A 6 16.60 -0.51 -6.58
N LEU A 7 15.45 -1.19 -6.62
CA LEU A 7 14.67 -1.59 -5.45
C LEU A 7 14.57 -3.12 -5.43
N GLN A 8 15.08 -3.74 -4.39
CA GLN A 8 14.89 -5.17 -4.16
C GLN A 8 13.50 -5.41 -3.57
N ILE A 9 12.70 -6.25 -4.23
CA ILE A 9 11.37 -6.63 -3.77
C ILE A 9 11.48 -7.93 -2.98
N GLU A 10 10.95 -7.94 -1.77
CA GLU A 10 10.84 -9.10 -0.91
C GLU A 10 9.36 -9.41 -0.65
N HIS A 11 8.96 -10.67 -0.87
CA HIS A 11 7.59 -11.14 -0.68
C HIS A 11 7.54 -12.11 0.49
N GLN A 12 6.59 -11.90 1.41
CA GLN A 12 6.37 -12.73 2.59
C GLN A 12 7.63 -12.95 3.44
N PRO A 13 8.32 -11.88 3.89
CA PRO A 13 9.42 -12.02 4.82
C PRO A 13 8.94 -12.60 6.16
N VAL A 14 9.87 -13.11 6.95
CA VAL A 14 9.57 -13.47 8.34
C VAL A 14 9.23 -12.18 9.11
N LEU A 15 7.99 -12.09 9.55
CA LEU A 15 7.46 -10.89 10.23
C LEU A 15 7.76 -10.94 11.73
N ASP A 16 9.02 -10.79 12.10
CA ASP A 16 9.46 -10.72 13.49
C ASP A 16 9.15 -9.34 14.14
N ALA A 17 9.42 -9.23 15.43
CA ALA A 17 9.15 -8.00 16.19
C ALA A 17 9.96 -6.80 15.67
N ALA A 18 11.20 -7.02 15.23
CA ALA A 18 12.07 -5.96 14.72
C ALA A 18 11.54 -5.41 13.38
N LEU A 19 11.17 -6.30 12.46
CA LEU A 19 10.57 -5.90 11.19
C LEU A 19 9.24 -5.17 11.40
N ARG A 20 8.36 -5.67 12.28
CA ARG A 20 7.09 -4.97 12.61
C ARG A 20 7.35 -3.55 13.09
N ALA A 21 8.31 -3.37 14.01
CA ALA A 21 8.66 -2.06 14.53
C ALA A 21 9.21 -1.12 13.45
N GLU A 22 9.99 -1.64 12.48
CA GLU A 22 10.49 -0.88 11.34
C GLU A 22 9.34 -0.45 10.42
N LEU A 23 8.43 -1.37 10.05
CA LEU A 23 7.29 -1.09 9.19
C LEU A 23 6.32 -0.08 9.81
N ILE A 24 6.06 -0.18 11.10
CA ILE A 24 5.25 0.80 11.85
C ILE A 24 5.94 2.18 11.85
N GLY A 25 7.26 2.23 12.03
CA GLY A 25 8.01 3.49 11.95
C GLY A 25 7.82 4.19 10.60
N ILE A 26 8.03 3.46 9.51
CA ILE A 26 7.82 3.99 8.15
C ILE A 26 6.38 4.50 7.97
N TRP A 27 5.37 3.78 8.49
CA TRP A 27 3.98 4.19 8.36
C TRP A 27 3.66 5.48 9.13
N VAL A 28 4.15 5.59 10.37
CA VAL A 28 4.00 6.82 11.18
C VAL A 28 4.67 8.01 10.49
N ASP A 29 5.92 7.85 10.05
CA ASP A 29 6.68 8.90 9.41
C ASP A 29 6.05 9.34 8.08
N ALA A 30 5.61 8.39 7.26
CA ALA A 30 4.94 8.69 5.99
C ALA A 30 3.59 9.39 6.22
N THR A 31 2.82 8.99 7.23
CA THR A 31 1.54 9.64 7.57
C THR A 31 1.77 11.07 8.05
N ASN A 32 2.74 11.28 8.95
CA ASN A 32 3.04 12.61 9.50
C ASN A 32 3.68 13.54 8.47
N ALA A 33 4.26 12.98 7.40
CA ALA A 33 4.71 13.73 6.23
C ALA A 33 3.58 14.05 5.22
N GLY A 34 2.32 13.74 5.55
CA GLY A 34 1.15 14.05 4.73
C GLY A 34 0.60 12.90 3.91
N GLY A 35 1.08 11.68 4.10
CA GLY A 35 0.59 10.49 3.41
C GLY A 35 -0.83 10.11 3.79
N ALA A 36 -1.67 9.78 2.80
CA ALA A 36 -3.05 9.32 2.99
C ALA A 36 -3.09 7.78 3.10
N LEU A 37 -2.68 7.24 4.24
CA LEU A 37 -2.37 5.81 4.44
C LEU A 37 -3.30 5.12 5.46
N GLY A 38 -4.52 5.64 5.62
CA GLY A 38 -5.51 5.11 6.56
C GLY A 38 -5.36 5.63 7.99
N LEU A 39 -4.41 6.53 8.24
CA LEU A 39 -4.23 7.29 9.47
C LEU A 39 -4.38 8.79 9.17
N VAL A 40 -4.59 9.57 10.21
CA VAL A 40 -4.65 11.04 10.15
C VAL A 40 -3.51 11.60 10.99
N ALA A 41 -2.74 12.53 10.42
CA ALA A 41 -1.69 13.24 11.14
C ALA A 41 -2.28 14.28 12.12
N PRO A 42 -1.65 14.50 13.30
CA PRO A 42 -0.49 13.78 13.80
C PRO A 42 -0.86 12.39 14.34
N THR A 43 -0.04 11.40 14.04
CA THR A 43 -0.21 10.02 14.54
C THR A 43 1.04 9.55 15.27
N ASN A 44 0.91 8.43 15.99
CA ASN A 44 1.99 7.83 16.76
C ASN A 44 2.05 6.31 16.57
N ARG A 45 3.11 5.69 17.11
CA ARG A 45 3.32 4.25 17.04
C ARG A 45 2.12 3.45 17.58
N GLN A 46 1.61 3.82 18.74
CA GLN A 46 0.52 3.08 19.40
C GLN A 46 -0.73 3.00 18.51
N ALA A 47 -1.11 4.12 17.89
CA ALA A 47 -2.25 4.17 16.97
C ALA A 47 -2.00 3.32 15.71
N ALA A 48 -0.78 3.38 15.15
CA ALA A 48 -0.40 2.58 13.99
C ALA A 48 -0.36 1.09 14.30
N GLU A 49 0.20 0.68 15.45
CA GLU A 49 0.26 -0.71 15.91
C GLU A 49 -1.14 -1.31 16.10
N ALA A 50 -2.05 -0.55 16.73
CA ALA A 50 -3.42 -1.00 16.94
C ALA A 50 -4.14 -1.29 15.60
N LEU A 51 -3.93 -0.44 14.59
CA LEU A 51 -4.51 -0.64 13.25
C LEU A 51 -3.76 -1.71 12.42
N ALA A 52 -2.50 -1.96 12.71
CA ALA A 52 -1.71 -2.97 12.01
C ALA A 52 -1.98 -4.40 12.53
N ALA A 53 -2.35 -4.56 13.79
CA ALA A 53 -2.46 -5.86 14.43
C ALA A 53 -3.31 -6.89 13.67
N PRO A 54 -4.52 -6.55 13.17
CA PRO A 54 -5.29 -7.48 12.34
C PRO A 54 -4.58 -7.85 11.02
N THR A 55 -3.86 -6.90 10.42
CA THR A 55 -3.09 -7.15 9.19
C THR A 55 -1.95 -8.13 9.45
N TRP A 56 -1.20 -7.96 10.54
CA TRP A 56 -0.12 -8.87 10.89
C TRP A 56 -0.62 -10.29 11.11
N THR A 57 -1.74 -10.46 11.83
CA THR A 57 -2.39 -11.77 12.01
C THR A 57 -2.73 -12.43 10.68
N ARG A 58 -3.27 -11.67 9.73
CA ARG A 58 -3.66 -12.20 8.41
C ARG A 58 -2.45 -12.53 7.52
N VAL A 59 -1.39 -11.73 7.60
CA VAL A 59 -0.12 -11.98 6.90
C VAL A 59 0.53 -13.26 7.44
N GLU A 60 0.61 -13.44 8.77
CA GLU A 60 1.17 -14.63 9.39
C GLU A 60 0.35 -15.90 9.10
N ALA A 61 -0.95 -15.76 8.98
CA ALA A 61 -1.84 -16.87 8.58
C ALA A 61 -1.79 -17.18 7.06
N GLY A 62 -1.02 -16.41 6.27
CA GLY A 62 -0.93 -16.59 4.82
C GLY A 62 -2.20 -16.15 4.05
N HIS A 63 -3.08 -15.39 4.68
CA HIS A 63 -4.27 -14.85 4.01
C HIS A 63 -3.96 -13.62 3.17
N ASP A 64 -3.04 -12.79 3.65
CA ASP A 64 -2.60 -11.56 2.99
C ASP A 64 -1.11 -11.65 2.67
N ASP A 65 -0.68 -10.94 1.64
CA ASP A 65 0.71 -10.96 1.19
C ASP A 65 1.40 -9.63 1.51
N LEU A 66 2.43 -9.69 2.36
CA LEU A 66 3.29 -8.55 2.66
C LEU A 66 4.38 -8.43 1.59
N VAL A 67 4.54 -7.23 1.04
CA VAL A 67 5.56 -6.90 0.04
C VAL A 67 6.41 -5.75 0.57
N LEU A 68 7.72 -5.96 0.62
CA LEU A 68 8.70 -4.96 1.03
C LEU A 68 9.52 -4.48 -0.16
N GLY A 69 9.90 -3.22 -0.12
CA GLY A 69 10.96 -2.66 -0.95
C GLY A 69 12.21 -2.40 -0.10
N ARG A 70 13.33 -3.04 -0.45
CA ARG A 70 14.63 -2.79 0.18
C ARG A 70 15.58 -2.06 -0.77
N ARG A 71 16.33 -1.14 -0.20
CA ARG A 71 17.44 -0.45 -0.86
C ARG A 71 18.64 -0.48 0.06
N ASP A 72 19.78 -0.95 -0.43
CA ASP A 72 21.01 -1.07 0.34
C ASP A 72 20.80 -1.84 1.67
N GLY A 73 20.00 -2.90 1.64
CA GLY A 73 19.66 -3.75 2.77
C GLY A 73 18.60 -3.20 3.74
N ARG A 74 18.20 -1.92 3.63
CA ARG A 74 17.20 -1.28 4.51
C ARG A 74 15.80 -1.34 3.88
N VAL A 75 14.78 -1.54 4.69
CA VAL A 75 13.39 -1.36 4.22
C VAL A 75 13.15 0.12 3.97
N VAL A 76 12.72 0.45 2.76
CA VAL A 76 12.40 1.83 2.36
C VAL A 76 10.93 2.03 2.04
N GLY A 77 10.16 0.95 1.98
CA GLY A 77 8.72 1.01 1.75
C GLY A 77 8.09 -0.36 1.83
N TRP A 78 6.78 -0.40 1.95
CA TRP A 78 6.02 -1.63 2.02
C TRP A 78 4.57 -1.44 1.62
N CYS A 79 3.91 -2.53 1.28
CA CYS A 79 2.47 -2.61 1.05
C CYS A 79 1.95 -4.01 1.36
N VAL A 80 0.64 -4.17 1.34
CA VAL A 80 -0.03 -5.45 1.54
C VAL A 80 -1.00 -5.69 0.40
N LEU A 81 -1.00 -6.90 -0.14
CA LEU A 81 -2.04 -7.41 -1.03
C LEU A 81 -3.06 -8.17 -0.17
N GLU A 82 -4.16 -7.51 0.16
CA GLU A 82 -5.20 -8.01 1.06
C GLU A 82 -6.20 -8.87 0.32
N SER A 83 -6.39 -10.11 0.78
CA SER A 83 -7.43 -11.00 0.28
C SER A 83 -8.80 -10.64 0.84
N ARG A 84 -9.81 -10.69 0.01
CA ARG A 84 -11.20 -10.48 0.46
C ARG A 84 -11.77 -11.65 1.27
N GLY A 85 -11.12 -12.82 1.23
CA GLY A 85 -11.65 -14.03 1.87
C GLY A 85 -12.97 -14.53 1.25
N ASN A 86 -13.33 -14.04 0.05
CA ASN A 86 -14.56 -14.40 -0.63
C ASN A 86 -14.26 -15.38 -1.77
N PRO A 87 -14.88 -16.58 -1.80
CA PRO A 87 -14.66 -17.59 -2.83
C PRO A 87 -15.03 -17.12 -4.25
N LEU A 88 -15.84 -16.08 -4.40
CA LEU A 88 -16.21 -15.50 -5.70
C LEU A 88 -15.17 -14.48 -6.23
N SER A 89 -14.20 -14.09 -5.42
CA SER A 89 -13.19 -13.11 -5.78
C SER A 89 -11.76 -13.55 -5.44
N PRO A 90 -11.35 -14.80 -5.77
CA PRO A 90 -10.01 -15.29 -5.47
C PRO A 90 -8.96 -14.72 -6.43
N HIS A 91 -9.38 -14.18 -7.57
CA HIS A 91 -8.55 -13.76 -8.69
C HIS A 91 -8.03 -12.31 -8.59
N TRP A 92 -8.34 -11.60 -7.51
CA TRP A 92 -7.84 -10.25 -7.28
C TRP A 92 -7.68 -9.94 -5.79
N ARG A 93 -6.87 -8.93 -5.49
CA ARG A 93 -6.62 -8.46 -4.13
C ARG A 93 -6.70 -6.94 -4.05
N SER A 94 -6.91 -6.43 -2.84
CA SER A 94 -6.80 -5.00 -2.56
C SER A 94 -5.38 -4.66 -2.13
N LEU A 95 -4.73 -3.76 -2.85
CA LEU A 95 -3.47 -3.17 -2.42
C LEU A 95 -3.75 -2.16 -1.31
N LYS A 96 -3.11 -2.35 -0.18
CA LYS A 96 -3.24 -1.51 1.01
C LYS A 96 -1.88 -0.96 1.44
N ARG A 97 -1.88 0.24 1.98
CA ARG A 97 -0.70 0.85 2.61
C ARG A 97 0.56 0.89 1.72
N LEU A 98 0.39 1.20 0.43
CA LEU A 98 1.55 1.46 -0.42
C LEU A 98 2.23 2.73 0.05
N GLN A 99 3.42 2.59 0.61
CA GLN A 99 4.15 3.69 1.20
C GLN A 99 5.66 3.54 1.06
N VAL A 100 6.32 4.67 1.04
CA VAL A 100 7.78 4.79 1.00
C VAL A 100 8.20 5.79 2.07
N HIS A 101 9.30 5.48 2.77
CA HIS A 101 9.85 6.35 3.81
C HIS A 101 10.06 7.78 3.27
N PRO A 102 9.65 8.83 4.01
CA PRO A 102 9.71 10.22 3.54
C PRO A 102 11.07 10.65 3.00
N ASP A 103 12.16 10.23 3.63
CA ASP A 103 13.54 10.61 3.25
C ASP A 103 13.93 10.16 1.84
N VAL A 104 13.24 9.19 1.27
CA VAL A 104 13.54 8.65 -0.06
C VAL A 104 12.39 8.81 -1.04
N GLN A 105 11.36 9.57 -0.70
CA GLN A 105 10.29 9.94 -1.62
C GLN A 105 10.80 10.80 -2.79
N GLY A 106 10.01 10.93 -3.84
CA GLY A 106 10.40 11.71 -5.04
C GLY A 106 11.47 11.06 -5.92
N GLN A 107 11.97 9.86 -5.56
CA GLN A 107 12.99 9.12 -6.29
C GLN A 107 12.44 7.98 -7.16
N GLY A 108 11.11 7.87 -7.31
CA GLY A 108 10.48 6.81 -8.11
C GLY A 108 10.28 5.47 -7.37
N LEU A 109 10.67 5.38 -6.09
CA LEU A 109 10.59 4.14 -5.30
C LEU A 109 9.15 3.65 -5.10
N GLY A 110 8.17 4.56 -4.96
CA GLY A 110 6.75 4.18 -4.87
C GLY A 110 6.24 3.49 -6.13
N ARG A 111 6.67 3.98 -7.31
CA ARG A 111 6.38 3.33 -8.59
C ARG A 111 7.04 1.95 -8.69
N ALA A 112 8.30 1.85 -8.27
CA ALA A 112 9.04 0.58 -8.29
C ALA A 112 8.44 -0.45 -7.33
N LEU A 113 8.03 -0.03 -6.12
CA LEU A 113 7.37 -0.89 -5.15
C LEU A 113 6.00 -1.38 -5.66
N LEU A 114 5.20 -0.49 -6.27
CA LEU A 114 3.93 -0.86 -6.86
C LEU A 114 4.12 -1.89 -7.99
N ALA A 115 5.07 -1.66 -8.90
CA ALA A 115 5.39 -2.61 -9.97
C ALA A 115 5.81 -3.98 -9.40
N GLY A 116 6.64 -3.98 -8.35
CA GLY A 116 7.03 -5.20 -7.64
C GLY A 116 5.85 -5.93 -6.98
N ALA A 117 4.91 -5.20 -6.38
CA ALA A 117 3.69 -5.78 -5.81
C ALA A 117 2.79 -6.38 -6.89
N GLU A 118 2.68 -5.74 -8.05
CA GLU A 118 1.94 -6.28 -9.19
C GLU A 118 2.60 -7.53 -9.77
N ASP A 119 3.92 -7.61 -9.79
CA ASP A 119 4.64 -8.82 -10.19
C ASP A 119 4.45 -9.95 -9.17
N VAL A 120 4.39 -9.64 -7.88
CA VAL A 120 3.96 -10.62 -6.85
C VAL A 120 2.54 -11.08 -7.15
N ALA A 121 1.61 -10.16 -7.40
CA ALA A 121 0.22 -10.49 -7.73
C ALA A 121 0.12 -11.44 -8.94
N ARG A 122 0.86 -11.18 -10.01
CA ARG A 122 0.91 -12.07 -11.19
C ARG A 122 1.43 -13.47 -10.84
N ARG A 123 2.51 -13.56 -10.05
CA ARG A 123 3.05 -14.86 -9.60
C ARG A 123 2.06 -15.64 -8.72
N LEU A 124 1.18 -14.96 -8.02
CA LEU A 124 0.07 -15.55 -7.25
C LEU A 124 -1.13 -15.94 -8.13
N GLY A 125 -1.07 -15.72 -9.45
CA GLY A 125 -2.16 -16.01 -10.39
C GLY A 125 -3.30 -15.00 -10.33
N LEU A 126 -3.05 -13.79 -9.76
CA LEU A 126 -4.06 -12.74 -9.72
C LEU A 126 -4.15 -12.04 -11.08
N THR A 127 -5.36 -11.74 -11.51
CA THR A 127 -5.64 -11.07 -12.78
C THR A 127 -5.93 -9.58 -12.61
N ALA A 128 -6.11 -9.11 -11.37
CA ALA A 128 -6.36 -7.69 -11.11
C ALA A 128 -5.93 -7.27 -9.70
N VAL A 129 -5.68 -5.97 -9.56
CA VAL A 129 -5.45 -5.28 -8.29
C VAL A 129 -6.44 -4.14 -8.14
N HIS A 130 -7.08 -4.09 -6.99
CA HIS A 130 -7.93 -3.00 -6.53
C HIS A 130 -7.19 -2.16 -5.50
N LEU A 131 -7.49 -0.87 -5.41
CA LEU A 131 -7.07 -0.02 -4.30
C LEU A 131 -8.07 1.10 -4.08
N THR A 132 -7.97 1.77 -2.93
CA THR A 132 -8.71 3.00 -2.67
C THR A 132 -7.75 4.15 -2.41
N VAL A 133 -8.13 5.33 -2.86
CA VAL A 133 -7.41 6.59 -2.58
C VAL A 133 -8.34 7.61 -1.95
N ARG A 134 -7.76 8.48 -1.13
CA ARG A 134 -8.46 9.63 -0.56
C ARG A 134 -8.56 10.73 -1.62
N GLY A 135 -9.76 11.20 -1.91
CA GLY A 135 -10.01 12.31 -2.82
C GLY A 135 -9.32 13.61 -2.37
N GLY A 136 -8.90 14.41 -3.35
CA GLY A 136 -8.27 15.70 -3.13
C GLY A 136 -6.79 15.66 -2.70
N THR A 137 -6.14 14.51 -2.78
CA THR A 137 -4.70 14.35 -2.45
C THR A 137 -3.79 14.37 -3.67
N GLY A 138 -4.35 14.32 -4.89
CA GLY A 138 -3.59 14.15 -6.14
C GLY A 138 -3.06 12.74 -6.38
N THR A 139 -3.31 11.82 -5.45
CA THR A 139 -2.85 10.42 -5.53
C THR A 139 -3.52 9.67 -6.69
N GLU A 140 -4.74 10.08 -7.09
CA GLU A 140 -5.45 9.53 -8.26
C GLU A 140 -4.60 9.62 -9.53
N SER A 141 -3.95 10.78 -9.75
CA SER A 141 -3.10 11.00 -10.93
C SER A 141 -1.89 10.07 -10.96
N PHE A 142 -1.31 9.77 -9.79
CA PHE A 142 -0.21 8.81 -9.67
C PHE A 142 -0.65 7.42 -10.14
N TYR A 143 -1.78 6.91 -9.66
CA TYR A 143 -2.28 5.60 -10.04
C TYR A 143 -2.79 5.55 -11.47
N THR A 144 -3.49 6.60 -11.94
CA THR A 144 -3.94 6.69 -13.34
C THR A 144 -2.75 6.65 -14.30
N GLY A 145 -1.66 7.35 -13.98
CA GLY A 145 -0.42 7.32 -14.76
C GLY A 145 0.28 5.95 -14.76
N LEU A 146 -0.18 5.01 -13.94
CA LEU A 146 0.31 3.63 -13.83
C LEU A 146 -0.70 2.59 -14.34
N GLY A 147 -1.76 3.04 -15.01
CA GLY A 147 -2.74 2.18 -15.66
C GLY A 147 -3.91 1.75 -14.79
N TYR A 148 -4.06 2.34 -13.60
CA TYR A 148 -5.28 2.19 -12.82
C TYR A 148 -6.38 3.09 -13.38
N ARG A 149 -7.62 2.63 -13.33
CA ARG A 149 -8.81 3.43 -13.67
C ARG A 149 -9.75 3.53 -12.47
N GLU A 150 -10.41 4.66 -12.32
CA GLU A 150 -11.48 4.82 -11.34
C GLU A 150 -12.66 3.92 -11.74
N VAL A 151 -13.17 3.15 -10.80
CA VAL A 151 -14.31 2.24 -10.99
C VAL A 151 -15.48 2.54 -10.06
N GLY A 152 -15.29 3.47 -9.14
CA GLY A 152 -16.33 3.92 -8.23
C GLY A 152 -15.83 4.99 -7.28
N ARG A 153 -16.79 5.73 -6.70
CA ARG A 153 -16.51 6.80 -5.75
C ARG A 153 -17.60 6.85 -4.70
N LEU A 154 -17.20 6.94 -3.44
CA LEU A 154 -18.10 7.14 -2.30
C LEU A 154 -17.93 8.59 -1.80
N PRO A 155 -18.87 9.50 -2.11
CA PRO A 155 -18.74 10.89 -1.72
C PRO A 155 -18.74 11.06 -0.20
N GLY A 156 -17.77 11.82 0.32
CA GLY A 156 -17.66 12.15 1.75
C GLY A 156 -17.49 10.96 2.69
N ALA A 157 -17.04 9.80 2.19
CA ALA A 157 -16.94 8.56 2.98
C ALA A 157 -15.82 8.57 4.03
N LEU A 158 -14.83 9.44 3.88
CA LEU A 158 -13.68 9.55 4.77
C LEU A 158 -13.73 10.84 5.55
N ARG A 159 -13.97 10.76 6.86
CA ARG A 159 -13.93 11.93 7.74
C ARG A 159 -12.56 12.08 8.38
N LEU A 160 -11.86 13.18 8.07
CA LEU A 160 -10.54 13.48 8.61
C LEU A 160 -10.64 14.33 9.89
N ALA A 161 -11.60 15.24 9.92
CA ALA A 161 -11.95 16.11 11.04
C ALA A 161 -13.39 16.59 10.84
N ASP A 162 -13.93 17.30 11.82
CA ASP A 162 -15.24 17.93 11.68
C ASP A 162 -15.25 18.92 10.51
N GLY A 163 -16.13 18.66 9.53
CA GLY A 163 -16.25 19.48 8.32
C GLY A 163 -15.20 19.17 7.23
N ASP A 164 -14.32 18.20 7.43
CA ASP A 164 -13.37 17.74 6.42
C ASP A 164 -13.67 16.29 5.99
N ASP A 165 -14.73 16.14 5.23
CA ASP A 165 -15.14 14.88 4.61
C ASP A 165 -14.55 14.77 3.20
N ARG A 166 -13.94 13.63 2.89
CA ARG A 166 -13.30 13.36 1.62
C ARG A 166 -13.91 12.14 0.95
N ASP A 167 -13.87 12.12 -0.36
CA ASP A 167 -14.31 10.98 -1.13
C ASP A 167 -13.35 9.80 -0.93
N GLU A 168 -13.90 8.58 -0.90
CA GLU A 168 -13.14 7.35 -1.11
C GLU A 168 -13.29 6.94 -2.58
N ILE A 169 -12.17 6.90 -3.31
CA ILE A 169 -12.14 6.62 -4.73
C ILE A 169 -11.58 5.22 -4.93
N HIS A 170 -12.38 4.37 -5.56
CA HIS A 170 -12.01 2.99 -5.89
C HIS A 170 -11.33 2.94 -7.26
N MET A 171 -10.13 2.37 -7.29
CA MET A 171 -9.35 2.23 -8.51
C MET A 171 -9.04 0.76 -8.77
N TRP A 172 -8.98 0.42 -10.04
CA TRP A 172 -8.80 -0.95 -10.53
C TRP A 172 -7.76 -1.00 -11.65
N ARG A 173 -6.93 -2.03 -11.60
CA ARG A 173 -6.01 -2.36 -12.69
C ARG A 173 -6.13 -3.83 -13.05
N ASP A 174 -6.39 -4.10 -14.34
CA ASP A 174 -6.26 -5.43 -14.91
C ASP A 174 -4.77 -5.72 -15.14
N LEU A 175 -4.30 -6.88 -14.65
CA LEU A 175 -2.90 -7.29 -14.76
C LEU A 175 -2.62 -8.11 -16.03
N GLY A 176 -3.70 -8.44 -16.80
CA GLY A 176 -3.65 -9.39 -17.90
C GLY A 176 -3.70 -10.85 -17.39
N ALA A 177 -4.06 -11.75 -18.29
CA ALA A 177 -3.86 -13.18 -18.02
C ALA A 177 -2.36 -13.47 -18.11
N GLY A 178 -1.82 -14.11 -17.07
CA GLY A 178 -0.43 -14.58 -17.05
C GLY A 178 -0.20 -15.72 -18.04
#